data_413621b8e4660322a47ba69d50b9e838
#
_entry.id   413621b8e4660322a47ba69d50b9e838
#
_cell.length_a   1.000
_cell.length_b   1.000
_cell.length_c   1.000
_cell.angle_alpha   90.00
_cell.angle_beta   90.00
_cell.angle_gamma   90.00
#
_symmetry.space_group_name_H-M   'P 1'
#
loop_
_entity.id
_entity.type
_entity.pdbx_description
1 polymer ?
#
loop_
_entity_poly.entity_id
_entity_poly.type
_entity_poly.pdbx_seq_one_letter_code
_entity_poly.pdbx_strand_id
1 'polypeptide(L)'
;MLTLYALLGASLLMLRLANPTGSFPRALKADEERRLVELSLAGDLEARNSLIEHNLRLVAHVVKKYYTVSSDTEDLISIGTIGLIKGVNTYRPDKGVRLATYAARCAENEILMYFRSIKKSSGDVSHSEALDTDSEGNSLSLM
;
A
#
# COMPACT_ATOMS: atom_id res chain seq x y z
N MET A 1 -2.27 8.60 -21.34
CA MET A 1 -1.39 9.66 -20.79
C MET A 1 -1.31 9.58 -19.26
N LEU A 2 -2.41 9.63 -18.54
CA LEU A 2 -2.40 9.51 -17.06
C LEU A 2 -1.79 8.20 -16.54
N THR A 3 -2.00 7.10 -17.23
CA THR A 3 -1.42 5.81 -16.89
C THR A 3 0.09 5.77 -17.08
N LEU A 4 0.61 6.46 -18.10
CA LEU A 4 2.04 6.54 -18.37
C LEU A 4 2.75 7.37 -17.29
N TYR A 5 2.16 8.49 -16.88
CA TYR A 5 2.69 9.32 -15.80
C TYR A 5 2.64 8.60 -14.45
N ALA A 6 1.59 7.83 -14.20
CA ALA A 6 1.48 7.03 -12.99
C ALA A 6 2.54 5.92 -12.94
N LEU A 7 2.80 5.27 -14.08
CA LEU A 7 3.84 4.25 -14.20
C LEU A 7 5.24 4.86 -14.06
N LEU A 8 5.47 6.02 -14.67
CA LEU A 8 6.75 6.72 -14.55
C LEU A 8 6.99 7.19 -13.11
N GLY A 9 5.95 7.72 -12.46
CA GLY A 9 6.01 8.14 -11.07
C GLY A 9 6.27 6.97 -10.12
N ALA A 10 5.60 5.85 -10.34
CA ALA A 10 5.80 4.64 -9.55
C ALA A 10 7.20 4.06 -9.77
N SER A 11 7.69 4.09 -11.01
CA SER A 11 9.03 3.63 -11.35
C SER A 11 10.12 4.51 -10.72
N LEU A 12 9.93 5.82 -10.75
CA LEU A 12 10.86 6.77 -10.12
C LEU A 12 10.86 6.62 -8.60
N LEU A 13 9.69 6.36 -8.02
CA LEU A 13 9.53 6.11 -6.60
C LEU A 13 10.22 4.81 -6.19
N MET A 14 10.09 3.77 -7.01
CA MET A 14 10.77 2.49 -6.80
C MET A 14 12.29 2.62 -6.92
N LEU A 15 12.75 3.45 -7.86
CA LEU A 15 14.18 3.73 -8.02
C LEU A 15 14.74 4.46 -6.78
N ARG A 16 13.98 5.34 -6.17
CA ARG A 16 14.37 6.01 -4.92
C ARG A 16 14.37 5.07 -3.72
N LEU A 17 13.45 4.13 -3.68
CA LEU A 17 13.39 3.11 -2.63
C LEU A 17 14.52 2.09 -2.75
N ALA A 18 14.97 1.82 -3.98
CA ALA A 18 16.05 0.87 -4.25
C ALA A 18 17.45 1.41 -3.93
N ASN A 19 17.61 2.70 -3.69
CA ASN A 19 18.89 3.30 -3.32
C ASN A 19 19.06 3.29 -1.78
N PRO A 20 19.91 2.39 -1.25
CA PRO A 20 20.05 2.23 0.20
C PRO A 20 20.82 3.37 0.88
N THR A 21 21.26 4.35 0.14
CA THR A 21 22.08 5.46 0.65
C THR A 21 21.27 6.65 1.14
N GLY A 22 19.97 6.64 0.96
CA GLY A 22 19.09 7.72 1.39
C GLY A 22 18.27 7.34 2.60
N SER A 23 18.44 8.01 3.72
CA SER A 23 17.43 8.02 4.75
C SER A 23 16.14 8.57 4.13
N PHE A 24 15.00 7.98 4.49
CA PHE A 24 13.71 8.51 4.07
C PHE A 24 13.61 9.99 4.45
N PRO A 25 12.92 10.81 3.63
CA PRO A 25 12.66 12.21 4.00
C PRO A 25 12.03 12.29 5.39
N ARG A 26 12.36 13.34 6.13
CA ARG A 26 11.78 13.55 7.45
C ARG A 26 10.26 13.64 7.41
N ALA A 27 9.63 13.32 8.52
CA ALA A 27 8.20 13.53 8.66
C ALA A 27 7.85 15.03 8.50
N LEU A 28 6.76 15.30 7.82
CA LEU A 28 6.27 16.67 7.63
C LEU A 28 5.73 17.22 8.94
N LYS A 29 5.94 18.52 9.14
CA LYS A 29 5.26 19.25 10.22
C LYS A 29 3.78 19.39 9.89
N ALA A 30 2.96 19.55 10.91
CA ALA A 30 1.51 19.65 10.76
C ALA A 30 1.08 20.73 9.78
N ASP A 31 1.75 21.88 9.79
CA ASP A 31 1.45 23.01 8.90
C ASP A 31 1.80 22.70 7.45
N GLU A 32 2.98 22.11 7.24
CA GLU A 32 3.45 21.69 5.91
C GLU A 32 2.52 20.61 5.34
N GLU A 33 2.17 19.65 6.15
CA GLU A 33 1.26 18.56 5.76
C GLU A 33 -0.11 19.10 5.34
N ARG A 34 -0.67 20.00 6.14
CA ARG A 34 -1.97 20.60 5.84
C ARG A 34 -1.95 21.37 4.52
N ARG A 35 -0.91 22.15 4.30
CA ARG A 35 -0.72 22.91 3.06
C ARG A 35 -0.63 21.96 1.85
N LEU A 36 0.17 20.91 1.97
CA LEU A 36 0.34 19.94 0.89
C LEU A 36 -0.94 19.15 0.63
N VAL A 37 -1.71 18.82 1.65
CA VAL A 37 -3.02 18.19 1.50
C VAL A 37 -3.98 19.08 0.73
N GLU A 38 -4.05 20.35 1.08
CA GLU A 38 -4.90 21.32 0.37
C GLU A 38 -4.50 21.45 -1.11
N LEU A 39 -3.21 21.55 -1.39
CA LEU A 39 -2.70 21.62 -2.76
C LEU A 39 -2.97 20.33 -3.53
N SER A 40 -2.79 19.19 -2.90
CA SER A 40 -3.06 17.88 -3.50
C SER A 40 -4.54 17.72 -3.86
N LEU A 41 -5.43 18.15 -2.97
CA LEU A 41 -6.87 18.15 -3.24
C LEU A 41 -7.26 19.07 -4.38
N ALA A 42 -6.51 20.15 -4.57
CA ALA A 42 -6.70 21.08 -5.69
C ALA A 42 -6.12 20.55 -7.02
N GLY A 43 -5.46 19.41 -7.01
CA GLY A 43 -4.92 18.76 -8.20
C GLY A 43 -3.42 18.93 -8.41
N ASP A 44 -2.68 19.47 -7.43
CA ASP A 44 -1.23 19.62 -7.51
C ASP A 44 -0.55 18.27 -7.33
N LEU A 45 0.05 17.76 -8.40
CA LEU A 45 0.73 16.46 -8.40
C LEU A 45 2.04 16.48 -7.61
N GLU A 46 2.75 17.61 -7.60
CA GLU A 46 3.99 17.74 -6.82
C GLU A 46 3.69 17.67 -5.32
N ALA A 47 2.63 18.34 -4.88
CA ALA A 47 2.20 18.27 -3.49
C ALA A 47 1.80 16.85 -3.10
N ARG A 48 1.07 16.17 -3.96
CA ARG A 48 0.71 14.76 -3.76
C ARG A 48 1.93 13.86 -3.65
N ASN A 49 2.89 14.00 -4.55
CA ASN A 49 4.11 13.21 -4.56
C ASN A 49 4.95 13.49 -3.31
N SER A 50 5.00 14.73 -2.88
CA SER A 50 5.68 15.12 -1.65
C SER A 50 5.05 14.48 -0.41
N LEU A 51 3.72 14.43 -0.33
CA LEU A 51 3.01 13.71 0.73
C LEU A 51 3.36 12.23 0.75
N ILE A 52 3.43 11.60 -0.40
CA ILE A 52 3.79 10.19 -0.52
C ILE A 52 5.23 9.97 -0.06
N GLU A 53 6.18 10.75 -0.57
CA GLU A 53 7.60 10.64 -0.23
C GLU A 53 7.87 10.78 1.27
N HIS A 54 7.25 11.78 1.89
CA HIS A 54 7.44 12.05 3.32
C HIS A 54 6.72 11.05 4.24
N ASN A 55 5.88 10.19 3.70
CA ASN A 55 5.17 9.15 4.44
C ASN A 55 5.66 7.73 4.13
N LEU A 56 6.71 7.57 3.33
CA LEU A 56 7.30 6.26 3.02
C LEU A 56 7.80 5.54 4.28
N ARG A 57 8.21 6.26 5.30
CA ARG A 57 8.59 5.69 6.59
C ARG A 57 7.48 4.88 7.23
N LEU A 58 6.23 5.29 7.02
CA LEU A 58 5.06 4.56 7.51
C LEU A 58 4.95 3.18 6.88
N VAL A 59 5.25 3.08 5.59
CA VAL A 59 5.25 1.79 4.88
C VAL A 59 6.26 0.84 5.50
N ALA A 60 7.50 1.32 5.70
CA ALA A 60 8.55 0.52 6.32
C ALA A 60 8.14 0.07 7.73
N HIS A 61 7.50 0.95 8.49
CA HIS A 61 7.04 0.63 9.84
C HIS A 61 5.91 -0.41 9.84
N VAL A 62 4.97 -0.28 8.94
CA VAL A 62 3.87 -1.25 8.79
C VAL A 62 4.40 -2.60 8.35
N VAL A 63 5.30 -2.62 7.38
CA VAL A 63 5.88 -3.86 6.82
C VAL A 63 6.63 -4.66 7.89
N LYS A 64 7.28 -4.00 8.84
CA LYS A 64 7.98 -4.68 9.95
C LYS A 64 7.11 -5.66 10.71
N LYS A 65 5.83 -5.39 10.83
CA LYS A 65 4.89 -6.28 11.52
C LYS A 65 4.72 -7.62 10.81
N TYR A 66 5.03 -7.68 9.53
CA TYR A 66 4.75 -8.82 8.66
C TYR A 66 5.99 -9.56 8.16
N TYR A 67 7.19 -9.20 8.62
CA TYR A 67 8.43 -9.85 8.22
C TYR A 67 8.47 -11.34 8.57
N THR A 68 7.82 -11.73 9.64
CA THR A 68 7.77 -13.14 10.06
C THR A 68 6.76 -13.97 9.26
N VAL A 69 5.80 -13.31 8.60
CA VAL A 69 4.74 -13.97 7.83
C VAL A 69 5.17 -14.21 6.39
N SER A 70 6.01 -13.34 5.86
CA SER A 70 6.50 -13.43 4.49
C SER A 70 7.99 -13.14 4.45
N SER A 71 8.74 -13.97 3.75
CA SER A 71 10.17 -13.76 3.49
C SER A 71 10.42 -12.70 2.42
N ASP A 72 9.40 -12.29 1.69
CA ASP A 72 9.52 -11.40 0.55
C ASP A 72 9.25 -9.96 0.96
N THR A 73 10.22 -9.36 1.63
CA THR A 73 10.16 -8.00 2.16
C THR A 73 9.98 -6.95 1.06
N GLU A 74 10.60 -7.15 -0.09
CA GLU A 74 10.51 -6.21 -1.21
C GLU A 74 9.10 -6.13 -1.75
N ASP A 75 8.43 -7.26 -1.90
CA ASP A 75 7.03 -7.32 -2.32
C ASP A 75 6.12 -6.62 -1.31
N LEU A 76 6.34 -6.83 -0.02
CA LEU A 76 5.57 -6.17 1.02
C LEU A 76 5.73 -4.65 1.00
N ILE A 77 6.94 -4.16 0.77
CA ILE A 77 7.20 -2.72 0.65
C ILE A 77 6.47 -2.16 -0.58
N SER A 78 6.52 -2.86 -1.70
CA SER A 78 5.82 -2.46 -2.92
C SER A 78 4.31 -2.39 -2.70
N ILE A 79 3.74 -3.40 -2.10
CA ILE A 79 2.31 -3.49 -1.81
C ILE A 79 1.89 -2.41 -0.80
N GLY A 80 2.65 -2.24 0.26
CA GLY A 80 2.41 -1.19 1.24
C GLY A 80 2.49 0.20 0.65
N THR A 81 3.40 0.42 -0.28
CA THR A 81 3.52 1.70 -1.02
C THR A 81 2.31 1.96 -1.90
N ILE A 82 1.77 0.94 -2.54
CA ILE A 82 0.50 1.05 -3.28
C ILE A 82 -0.63 1.50 -2.35
N GLY A 83 -0.70 0.91 -1.17
CA GLY A 83 -1.68 1.31 -0.15
C GLY A 83 -1.51 2.76 0.30
N LEU A 84 -0.28 3.20 0.51
CA LEU A 84 0.03 4.59 0.82
C LEU A 84 -0.44 5.55 -0.28
N ILE A 85 -0.17 5.23 -1.53
CA ILE A 85 -0.59 6.05 -2.68
C ILE A 85 -2.12 6.14 -2.73
N LYS A 86 -2.81 5.04 -2.57
CA LYS A 86 -4.28 5.01 -2.48
C LYS A 86 -4.78 5.85 -1.32
N GLY A 87 -4.12 5.76 -0.18
CA GLY A 87 -4.45 6.53 1.01
C GLY A 87 -4.33 8.04 0.79
N VAL A 88 -3.23 8.49 0.20
CA VAL A 88 -3.02 9.90 -0.13
C VAL A 88 -4.07 10.39 -1.14
N ASN A 89 -4.41 9.57 -2.13
CA ASN A 89 -5.40 9.93 -3.16
C ASN A 89 -6.82 10.04 -2.62
N THR A 90 -7.14 9.28 -1.58
CA THR A 90 -8.51 9.20 -1.04
C THR A 90 -8.67 9.92 0.29
N TYR A 91 -7.58 10.49 0.82
CA TYR A 91 -7.61 11.17 2.11
C TYR A 91 -8.50 12.41 2.09
N ARG A 92 -9.31 12.51 3.14
CA ARG A 92 -10.18 13.68 3.38
C ARG A 92 -9.93 14.24 4.76
N PRO A 93 -9.41 15.48 4.85
CA PRO A 93 -9.11 16.09 6.15
C PRO A 93 -10.35 16.38 6.99
N ASP A 94 -11.51 16.52 6.36
CA ASP A 94 -12.79 16.76 7.04
C ASP A 94 -13.29 15.59 7.88
N LYS A 95 -12.72 14.40 7.72
CA LYS A 95 -13.09 13.22 8.50
C LYS A 95 -12.46 13.15 9.90
N GLY A 96 -11.61 14.11 10.26
CA GLY A 96 -11.02 14.18 11.58
C GLY A 96 -9.92 13.16 11.88
N VAL A 97 -9.47 12.41 10.89
CA VAL A 97 -8.37 11.45 11.02
C VAL A 97 -7.10 12.06 10.42
N ARG A 98 -5.97 11.86 11.08
CA ARG A 98 -4.68 12.34 10.55
C ARG A 98 -4.26 11.52 9.34
N LEU A 99 -3.57 12.18 8.40
CA LEU A 99 -3.08 11.53 7.18
C LEU A 99 -2.21 10.31 7.49
N ALA A 100 -1.28 10.42 8.44
CA ALA A 100 -0.40 9.33 8.81
C ALA A 100 -1.19 8.09 9.27
N THR A 101 -2.19 8.27 10.09
CA THR A 101 -3.05 7.18 10.58
C THR A 101 -3.84 6.53 9.44
N TYR A 102 -4.42 7.36 8.59
CA TYR A 102 -5.20 6.89 7.45
C TYR A 102 -4.33 6.15 6.43
N ALA A 103 -3.19 6.74 6.08
CA ALA A 103 -2.24 6.16 5.12
C ALA A 103 -1.65 4.83 5.63
N ALA A 104 -1.30 4.76 6.91
CA ALA A 104 -0.80 3.52 7.52
C ALA A 104 -1.86 2.42 7.46
N ARG A 105 -3.11 2.76 7.72
CA ARG A 105 -4.24 1.81 7.63
C ARG A 105 -4.46 1.33 6.19
N CYS A 106 -4.35 2.22 5.21
CA CYS A 106 -4.45 1.86 3.79
C CYS A 106 -3.31 0.94 3.36
N ALA A 107 -2.08 1.23 3.79
CA ALA A 107 -0.93 0.37 3.53
C ALA A 107 -1.12 -1.02 4.14
N GLU A 108 -1.55 -1.09 5.37
CA GLU A 108 -1.83 -2.34 6.06
C GLU A 108 -2.93 -3.15 5.37
N ASN A 109 -4.01 -2.50 4.96
CA ASN A 109 -5.11 -3.15 4.25
C ASN A 109 -4.66 -3.77 2.93
N GLU A 110 -3.80 -3.10 2.16
CA GLU A 110 -3.24 -3.66 0.93
C GLU A 110 -2.40 -4.91 1.21
N ILE A 111 -1.58 -4.88 2.24
CA ILE A 111 -0.77 -6.04 2.66
C ILE A 111 -1.68 -7.21 3.08
N LEU A 112 -2.71 -6.94 3.86
CA LEU A 112 -3.66 -7.97 4.28
C LEU A 112 -4.44 -8.55 3.11
N MET A 113 -4.84 -7.74 2.15
CA MET A 113 -5.48 -8.19 0.91
C MET A 113 -4.54 -9.07 0.09
N TYR A 114 -3.27 -8.71 0.03
CA TYR A 114 -2.24 -9.51 -0.64
C TYR A 114 -2.11 -10.90 0.01
N PHE A 115 -2.05 -10.96 1.34
CA PHE A 115 -2.00 -12.24 2.04
C PHE A 115 -3.24 -13.09 1.82
N ARG A 116 -4.42 -12.48 1.80
CA ARG A 116 -5.67 -13.18 1.47
C ARG A 116 -5.66 -13.72 0.05
N SER A 117 -5.13 -12.94 -0.89
CA SER A 117 -4.96 -13.34 -2.28
C SER A 117 -4.06 -14.56 -2.43
N ILE A 118 -2.91 -14.57 -1.75
CA ILE A 118 -2.00 -15.72 -1.74
C ILE A 118 -2.68 -16.93 -1.10
N LYS A 119 -3.33 -16.76 0.03
CA LYS A 119 -4.04 -17.82 0.72
C LYS A 119 -5.16 -18.40 -0.13
N LYS A 120 -5.92 -17.55 -0.80
CA LYS A 120 -6.98 -17.95 -1.72
C LYS A 120 -6.42 -18.74 -2.91
N SER A 121 -5.35 -18.25 -3.51
CA SER A 121 -4.67 -18.89 -4.62
C SER A 121 -4.13 -20.27 -4.23
N SER A 122 -3.50 -20.37 -3.07
CA SER A 122 -3.04 -21.63 -2.48
C SER A 122 -4.21 -22.54 -2.12
N GLY A 123 -5.28 -21.99 -1.58
CA GLY A 123 -6.51 -22.69 -1.27
C GLY A 123 -7.24 -23.16 -2.53
N ASP A 124 -7.24 -22.38 -3.61
CA ASP A 124 -7.87 -22.75 -4.87
C ASP A 124 -7.16 -23.93 -5.54
N VAL A 125 -5.83 -23.97 -5.49
CA VAL A 125 -5.04 -25.11 -5.99
C VAL A 125 -5.35 -26.37 -5.15
N SER A 126 -5.28 -26.26 -3.85
CA SER A 126 -5.64 -27.33 -2.92
C SER A 126 -7.11 -27.72 -3.05
N HIS A 127 -7.95 -26.77 -3.36
CA HIS A 127 -9.39 -26.94 -3.49
C HIS A 127 -9.77 -27.61 -4.81
N SER A 128 -9.09 -27.34 -5.92
CA SER A 128 -9.34 -28.04 -7.16
C SER A 128 -8.94 -29.50 -7.07
N GLU A 129 -7.90 -29.84 -6.31
CA GLU A 129 -7.54 -31.22 -5.99
C GLU A 129 -8.61 -31.88 -5.10
N ALA A 130 -9.13 -31.13 -4.12
CA ALA A 130 -10.19 -31.61 -3.25
C ALA A 130 -11.55 -31.74 -3.96
N LEU A 131 -11.83 -30.91 -4.95
CA LEU A 131 -13.05 -30.99 -5.76
C LEU A 131 -13.07 -32.21 -6.66
N ASP A 132 -11.93 -32.71 -7.10
CA ASP A 132 -11.82 -33.95 -7.85
C ASP A 132 -12.11 -35.17 -6.98
N THR A 133 -11.90 -35.04 -5.66
CA THR A 133 -12.14 -36.14 -4.70
C THR A 133 -13.48 -36.02 -3.97
N ASP A 134 -13.97 -34.78 -3.81
CA ASP A 134 -15.13 -34.50 -2.95
C ASP A 134 -16.08 -33.59 -3.70
N SER A 135 -16.79 -34.15 -4.66
CA SER A 135 -17.73 -33.40 -5.51
C SER A 135 -18.98 -32.93 -4.79
N GLU A 136 -19.08 -33.12 -3.47
CA GLU A 136 -20.29 -32.85 -2.74
C GLU A 136 -20.10 -31.99 -1.50
N GLY A 137 -20.74 -30.87 -1.49
CA GLY A 137 -21.11 -30.14 -0.29
C GLY A 137 -20.13 -29.14 0.27
N ASN A 138 -18.84 -29.41 0.25
CA ASN A 138 -17.83 -28.51 0.86
C ASN A 138 -17.40 -27.36 -0.06
N SER A 139 -17.67 -27.49 -1.33
CA SER A 139 -17.40 -26.41 -2.28
C SER A 139 -18.20 -25.14 -1.98
N LEU A 140 -19.38 -25.29 -1.42
CA LEU A 140 -20.25 -24.16 -1.07
C LEU A 140 -19.80 -23.40 0.17
N SER A 141 -19.13 -24.07 1.09
CA SER A 141 -18.65 -23.44 2.30
C SER A 141 -17.39 -22.60 2.09
N LEU A 142 -16.77 -22.71 0.92
CA LEU A 142 -15.53 -22.01 0.55
C LEU A 142 -15.77 -20.84 -0.39
N MET A 143 -16.98 -20.68 -0.82
CA MET A 143 -17.41 -19.49 -1.52
C MET A 143 -17.87 -18.44 -0.55
#